data_8c0e02f214fbc885316eda784a628730
#
_entry.id   8c0e02f214fbc885316eda784a628730
#
_cell.length_a   1.000
_cell.length_b   1.000
_cell.length_c   1.000
_cell.angle_alpha   90.00
_cell.angle_beta   90.00
_cell.angle_gamma   90.00
#
_symmetry.space_group_name_H-M   'P 1'
#
loop_
_entity.id
_entity.type
_entity.pdbx_description
1 polymer ?
#
loop_
_entity_poly.entity_id
_entity_poly.type
_entity_poly.pdbx_seq_one_letter_code
_entity_poly.pdbx_strand_id
1 'polypeptide(L)'
;MLLLKYGNGLQKEIKMPVKIQFKKIITSKFLNIIVFNLLWIGLVLGRESLIHLTLPSLIIYLTCLLRIGDLKVHQILLPAVIGITIDSSLTFFGIFIFPESSLIIPFWLIVLWINFSTTLTLSLSFIGKNKLVAFGLGATALPFNYTVGERLGAVTFGDPYLFSILVIALVWSVSFPILFMVSHENFIERLKIR
;
A
#
# COMPACT_ATOMS: atom_id res chain seq x y z
N MET A 1 56.63 27.41 28.69
CA MET A 1 56.33 27.80 27.32
C MET A 1 55.62 26.63 26.66
N LEU A 2 54.30 26.61 26.76
CA LEU A 2 53.41 25.55 26.32
C LEU A 2 52.89 25.90 24.91
N LEU A 3 53.39 25.23 23.89
CA LEU A 3 52.83 25.32 22.55
C LEU A 3 51.65 24.37 22.39
N LEU A 4 50.46 24.91 22.34
CA LEU A 4 49.23 24.24 21.98
C LEU A 4 49.31 23.74 20.55
N LYS A 5 49.34 22.44 20.41
CA LYS A 5 49.23 21.74 19.14
C LYS A 5 47.74 21.67 18.75
N TYR A 6 47.29 22.62 17.94
CA TYR A 6 45.96 22.59 17.33
C TYR A 6 45.94 21.45 16.28
N GLY A 7 45.34 20.35 16.69
CA GLY A 7 45.06 19.25 15.75
C GLY A 7 43.88 19.63 14.86
N ASN A 8 44.18 19.86 13.57
CA ASN A 8 43.19 19.95 12.53
C ASN A 8 42.45 18.60 12.40
N GLY A 9 41.36 18.46 13.13
CA GLY A 9 40.39 17.40 12.93
C GLY A 9 39.60 17.69 11.66
N LEU A 10 40.17 17.35 10.51
CA LEU A 10 39.39 17.17 9.29
C LEU A 10 38.34 16.11 9.58
N GLN A 11 37.11 16.54 9.88
CA GLN A 11 35.95 15.66 9.82
C GLN A 11 35.86 15.15 8.39
N LYS A 12 36.39 13.93 8.19
CA LYS A 12 36.18 13.17 6.99
C LYS A 12 34.69 12.90 6.92
N GLU A 13 33.93 13.71 6.20
CA GLU A 13 32.55 13.37 5.83
C GLU A 13 32.60 12.00 5.15
N ILE A 14 32.19 10.98 5.91
CA ILE A 14 32.05 9.62 5.37
C ILE A 14 30.83 9.68 4.45
N LYS A 15 31.08 10.01 3.17
CA LYS A 15 30.03 9.92 2.15
C LYS A 15 29.53 8.47 2.14
N MET A 16 28.30 8.29 2.53
CA MET A 16 27.68 6.95 2.47
C MET A 16 27.77 6.39 1.06
N PRO A 17 28.07 5.10 0.89
CA PRO A 17 28.09 4.46 -0.42
C PRO A 17 26.79 4.76 -1.17
N VAL A 18 26.90 5.10 -2.46
CA VAL A 18 25.77 5.48 -3.32
C VAL A 18 24.59 4.49 -3.22
N LYS A 19 24.89 3.19 -3.12
CA LYS A 19 23.87 2.13 -2.94
C LYS A 19 23.05 2.30 -1.67
N ILE A 20 23.70 2.67 -0.54
CA ILE A 20 23.01 2.87 0.76
C ILE A 20 22.14 4.12 0.68
N GLN A 21 22.63 5.19 0.08
CA GLN A 21 21.87 6.42 -0.09
C GLN A 21 20.64 6.19 -0.97
N PHE A 22 20.81 5.47 -2.08
CA PHE A 22 19.69 5.14 -2.98
C PHE A 22 18.65 4.24 -2.31
N LYS A 23 19.08 3.22 -1.55
CA LYS A 23 18.20 2.39 -0.73
C LYS A 23 17.35 3.23 0.23
N LYS A 24 17.98 4.17 0.97
CA LYS A 24 17.29 5.05 1.92
C LYS A 24 16.24 5.92 1.24
N ILE A 25 16.48 6.37 0.01
CA ILE A 25 15.52 7.14 -0.77
C ILE A 25 14.35 6.26 -1.19
N ILE A 26 14.63 5.11 -1.82
CA ILE A 26 13.60 4.23 -2.40
C ILE A 26 12.65 3.65 -1.34
N THR A 27 13.15 3.39 -0.12
CA THR A 27 12.36 2.88 1.00
C THR A 27 11.82 3.98 1.92
N SER A 28 11.99 5.25 1.56
CA SER A 28 11.50 6.35 2.38
C SER A 28 9.97 6.37 2.40
N LYS A 29 9.39 6.60 3.58
CA LYS A 29 7.94 6.74 3.75
C LYS A 29 7.36 7.85 2.89
N PHE A 30 8.11 8.95 2.75
CA PHE A 30 7.70 10.11 1.96
C PHE A 30 7.61 9.78 0.47
N LEU A 31 8.64 9.13 -0.11
CA LEU A 31 8.59 8.71 -1.50
C LEU A 31 7.47 7.70 -1.75
N ASN A 32 7.28 6.73 -0.84
CA ASN A 32 6.22 5.74 -0.97
C ASN A 32 4.82 6.38 -0.96
N ILE A 33 4.56 7.36 -0.08
CA ILE A 33 3.29 8.10 -0.07
C ILE A 33 3.08 8.85 -1.39
N ILE A 34 4.11 9.51 -1.93
CA ILE A 34 4.01 10.23 -3.21
C ILE A 34 3.69 9.26 -4.34
N VAL A 35 4.47 8.18 -4.48
CA VAL A 35 4.26 7.17 -5.52
C VAL A 35 2.87 6.55 -5.40
N PHE A 36 2.46 6.18 -4.18
CA PHE A 36 1.14 5.62 -3.94
C PHE A 36 0.03 6.57 -4.42
N ASN A 37 0.07 7.84 -4.01
CA ASN A 37 -1.01 8.79 -4.36
C ASN A 37 -1.03 9.12 -5.86
N LEU A 38 0.14 9.28 -6.51
CA LEU A 38 0.20 9.51 -7.95
C LEU A 38 -0.41 8.35 -8.74
N LEU A 39 -0.05 7.11 -8.38
CA LEU A 39 -0.61 5.92 -8.99
C LEU A 39 -2.09 5.74 -8.64
N TRP A 40 -2.51 6.04 -7.40
CA TRP A 40 -3.91 6.01 -6.98
C TRP A 40 -4.77 6.95 -7.83
N ILE A 41 -4.33 8.20 -7.99
CA ILE A 41 -5.03 9.19 -8.85
C ILE A 41 -5.12 8.67 -10.29
N GLY A 42 -4.02 8.20 -10.86
CA GLY A 42 -3.99 7.67 -12.23
C GLY A 42 -4.90 6.46 -12.42
N LEU A 43 -4.93 5.53 -11.44
CA LEU A 43 -5.75 4.32 -11.50
C LEU A 43 -7.23 4.59 -11.25
N VAL A 44 -7.59 5.48 -10.32
CA VAL A 44 -8.99 5.77 -9.99
C VAL A 44 -9.64 6.68 -11.01
N LEU A 45 -8.96 7.72 -11.51
CA LEU A 45 -9.48 8.61 -12.54
C LEU A 45 -9.35 8.03 -13.95
N GLY A 46 -8.20 7.43 -14.24
CA GLY A 46 -7.90 6.92 -15.59
C GLY A 46 -8.35 5.48 -15.82
N ARG A 47 -8.51 4.69 -14.75
CA ARG A 47 -8.92 3.27 -14.82
C ARG A 47 -8.09 2.51 -15.86
N GLU A 48 -8.76 1.76 -16.74
CA GLU A 48 -8.08 1.01 -17.81
C GLU A 48 -7.40 1.93 -18.84
N SER A 49 -7.88 3.16 -19.04
CA SER A 49 -7.29 4.08 -20.03
C SER A 49 -5.87 4.54 -19.71
N LEU A 50 -5.52 4.67 -18.41
CA LEU A 50 -4.17 5.03 -17.97
C LEU A 50 -3.32 3.84 -17.50
N ILE A 51 -3.81 2.60 -17.68
CA ILE A 51 -3.10 1.40 -17.23
C ILE A 51 -1.71 1.27 -17.89
N HIS A 52 -1.60 1.69 -19.15
CA HIS A 52 -0.34 1.68 -19.90
C HIS A 52 0.75 2.61 -19.35
N LEU A 53 0.39 3.57 -18.50
CA LEU A 53 1.34 4.44 -17.77
C LEU A 53 1.53 3.99 -16.31
N THR A 54 0.43 3.68 -15.63
CA THR A 54 0.46 3.34 -14.20
C THR A 54 1.10 1.99 -13.91
N LEU A 55 0.81 0.98 -14.72
CA LEU A 55 1.38 -0.36 -14.54
C LEU A 55 2.89 -0.41 -14.74
N PRO A 56 3.50 0.13 -15.84
CA PRO A 56 4.95 0.18 -15.96
C PRO A 56 5.62 0.98 -14.85
N SER A 57 5.03 2.10 -14.43
CA SER A 57 5.54 2.91 -13.31
C SER A 57 5.56 2.12 -12.01
N LEU A 58 4.50 1.36 -11.72
CA LEU A 58 4.45 0.46 -10.57
C LEU A 58 5.49 -0.65 -10.67
N ILE A 59 5.66 -1.28 -11.84
CA ILE A 59 6.64 -2.36 -12.05
C ILE A 59 8.06 -1.84 -11.78
N ILE A 60 8.41 -0.66 -12.27
CA ILE A 60 9.72 -0.03 -12.01
C ILE A 60 9.90 0.18 -10.51
N TYR A 61 8.90 0.76 -9.84
CA TYR A 61 8.97 1.01 -8.40
C TYR A 61 9.10 -0.29 -7.59
N LEU A 62 8.31 -1.31 -7.90
CA LEU A 62 8.38 -2.63 -7.28
C LEU A 62 9.74 -3.29 -7.49
N THR A 63 10.28 -3.22 -8.71
CA THR A 63 11.61 -3.76 -9.01
C THR A 63 12.68 -3.09 -8.14
N CYS A 64 12.62 -1.78 -7.97
CA CYS A 64 13.52 -1.04 -7.07
C CYS A 64 13.34 -1.47 -5.61
N LEU A 65 12.10 -1.61 -5.13
CA LEU A 65 11.82 -2.05 -3.76
C LEU A 65 12.33 -3.48 -3.48
N LEU A 66 12.11 -4.40 -4.42
CA LEU A 66 12.50 -5.80 -4.24
C LEU A 66 14.02 -6.02 -4.40
N ARG A 67 14.68 -5.28 -5.31
CA ARG A 67 16.12 -5.45 -5.60
C ARG A 67 17.03 -4.62 -4.70
N ILE A 68 16.60 -3.43 -4.33
CA ILE A 68 17.41 -2.44 -3.61
C ILE A 68 16.88 -2.19 -2.20
N GLY A 69 15.56 -2.20 -2.04
CA GLY A 69 14.89 -1.94 -0.78
C GLY A 69 14.87 -3.13 0.18
N ASP A 70 15.26 -4.34 -0.27
CA ASP A 70 15.21 -5.62 0.46
C ASP A 70 13.80 -6.01 0.94
N LEU A 71 12.73 -5.51 0.28
CA LEU A 71 11.38 -6.00 0.54
C LEU A 71 11.23 -7.43 -0.01
N LYS A 72 10.54 -8.26 0.75
CA LYS A 72 10.23 -9.62 0.33
C LYS A 72 8.93 -9.65 -0.48
N VAL A 73 8.87 -10.47 -1.50
CA VAL A 73 7.71 -10.59 -2.41
C VAL A 73 6.40 -10.83 -1.64
N HIS A 74 6.41 -11.69 -0.61
CA HIS A 74 5.21 -11.99 0.18
C HIS A 74 4.63 -10.77 0.92
N GLN A 75 5.46 -9.79 1.29
CA GLN A 75 5.00 -8.56 1.96
C GLN A 75 4.10 -7.70 1.07
N ILE A 76 4.17 -7.91 -0.24
CA ILE A 76 3.36 -7.22 -1.25
C ILE A 76 2.23 -8.14 -1.71
N LEU A 77 2.54 -9.39 -2.08
CA LEU A 77 1.56 -10.29 -2.69
C LEU A 77 0.47 -10.75 -1.72
N LEU A 78 0.81 -11.10 -0.47
CA LEU A 78 -0.21 -11.60 0.47
C LEU A 78 -1.27 -10.54 0.79
N PRO A 79 -0.92 -9.29 1.17
CA PRO A 79 -1.93 -8.27 1.38
C PRO A 79 -2.73 -7.95 0.10
N ALA A 80 -2.07 -7.91 -1.07
CA ALA A 80 -2.75 -7.66 -2.34
C ALA A 80 -3.80 -8.74 -2.65
N VAL A 81 -3.43 -10.03 -2.52
CA VAL A 81 -4.36 -11.14 -2.75
C VAL A 81 -5.53 -11.09 -1.79
N ILE A 82 -5.30 -10.80 -0.50
CA ILE A 82 -6.39 -10.67 0.48
C ILE A 82 -7.33 -9.53 0.07
N GLY A 83 -6.78 -8.34 -0.25
CA GLY A 83 -7.59 -7.20 -0.66
C GLY A 83 -8.39 -7.46 -1.93
N ILE A 84 -7.76 -8.05 -2.96
CA ILE A 84 -8.41 -8.47 -4.21
C ILE A 84 -9.56 -9.46 -3.92
N THR A 85 -9.32 -10.43 -3.04
CA THR A 85 -10.34 -11.43 -2.68
C THR A 85 -11.52 -10.78 -1.96
N ILE A 86 -11.27 -9.86 -1.04
CA ILE A 86 -12.32 -9.14 -0.32
C ILE A 86 -13.14 -8.29 -1.28
N ASP A 87 -12.50 -7.47 -2.12
CA ASP A 87 -13.22 -6.62 -3.07
C ASP A 87 -13.98 -7.43 -4.11
N SER A 88 -13.41 -8.55 -4.57
CA SER A 88 -14.12 -9.47 -5.47
C SER A 88 -15.33 -10.09 -4.79
N SER A 89 -15.24 -10.42 -3.50
CA SER A 89 -16.38 -10.91 -2.72
C SER A 89 -17.45 -9.82 -2.56
N LEU A 90 -17.07 -8.60 -2.22
CA LEU A 90 -17.99 -7.48 -2.12
C LEU A 90 -18.67 -7.18 -3.47
N THR A 91 -17.96 -7.34 -4.58
CA THR A 91 -18.52 -7.22 -5.94
C THR A 91 -19.50 -8.35 -6.22
N PHE A 92 -19.15 -9.58 -5.90
CA PHE A 92 -20.03 -10.75 -6.07
C PHE A 92 -21.35 -10.62 -5.30
N PHE A 93 -21.30 -10.05 -4.09
CA PHE A 93 -22.49 -9.80 -3.28
C PHE A 93 -23.22 -8.48 -3.64
N GLY A 94 -22.82 -7.78 -4.70
CA GLY A 94 -23.48 -6.57 -5.16
C GLY A 94 -23.27 -5.35 -4.28
N ILE A 95 -22.30 -5.39 -3.37
CA ILE A 95 -21.88 -4.22 -2.55
C ILE A 95 -21.11 -3.21 -3.42
N PHE A 96 -20.23 -3.72 -4.28
CA PHE A 96 -19.55 -2.94 -5.31
C PHE A 96 -20.09 -3.29 -6.69
N ILE A 97 -20.32 -2.26 -7.50
CA ILE A 97 -20.76 -2.38 -8.89
C ILE A 97 -19.77 -1.56 -9.73
N PHE A 98 -18.98 -2.26 -10.56
CA PHE A 98 -18.02 -1.63 -11.45
C PHE A 98 -18.60 -1.54 -12.87
N PRO A 99 -18.50 -0.36 -13.53
CA PRO A 99 -19.09 -0.16 -14.87
C PRO A 99 -18.50 -1.09 -15.95
N GLU A 100 -17.26 -1.52 -15.76
CA GLU A 100 -16.46 -2.20 -16.78
C GLU A 100 -16.24 -3.70 -16.49
N SER A 101 -16.75 -4.23 -15.36
CA SER A 101 -16.51 -5.62 -14.99
C SER A 101 -17.80 -6.42 -14.84
N SER A 102 -17.77 -7.68 -15.28
CA SER A 102 -18.94 -8.56 -15.24
C SER A 102 -19.02 -9.46 -14.00
N LEU A 103 -17.90 -9.87 -13.39
CA LEU A 103 -17.91 -10.85 -12.29
C LEU A 103 -16.77 -10.68 -11.27
N ILE A 104 -15.70 -9.98 -11.62
CA ILE A 104 -14.51 -9.80 -10.80
C ILE A 104 -14.16 -8.31 -10.81
N ILE A 105 -13.40 -7.84 -9.82
CA ILE A 105 -12.93 -6.45 -9.81
C ILE A 105 -12.12 -6.13 -11.07
N PRO A 106 -12.18 -4.88 -11.57
CA PRO A 106 -11.45 -4.46 -12.78
C PRO A 106 -9.94 -4.52 -12.58
N PHE A 107 -9.20 -4.64 -13.69
CA PHE A 107 -7.75 -4.84 -13.63
C PHE A 107 -7.00 -3.68 -12.98
N TRP A 108 -7.43 -2.43 -13.20
CA TRP A 108 -6.84 -1.27 -12.53
C TRP A 108 -6.92 -1.35 -10.99
N LEU A 109 -7.97 -1.97 -10.44
CA LEU A 109 -8.12 -2.14 -8.99
C LEU A 109 -7.17 -3.23 -8.46
N ILE A 110 -6.90 -4.28 -9.24
CA ILE A 110 -5.85 -5.27 -8.93
C ILE A 110 -4.48 -4.57 -8.83
N VAL A 111 -4.15 -3.73 -9.81
CA VAL A 111 -2.91 -2.95 -9.82
C VAL A 111 -2.86 -2.00 -8.62
N LEU A 112 -4.00 -1.40 -8.27
CA LEU A 112 -4.11 -0.54 -7.08
C LEU A 112 -3.84 -1.30 -5.78
N TRP A 113 -4.34 -2.52 -5.64
CA TRP A 113 -4.06 -3.37 -4.47
C TRP A 113 -2.58 -3.70 -4.32
N ILE A 114 -1.89 -3.99 -5.42
CA ILE A 114 -0.44 -4.23 -5.41
C ILE A 114 0.31 -2.95 -4.99
N ASN A 115 -0.09 -1.79 -5.51
CA ASN A 115 0.47 -0.50 -5.11
C ASN A 115 0.22 -0.22 -3.61
N PHE A 116 -1.01 -0.40 -3.14
CA PHE A 116 -1.40 -0.18 -1.75
C PHE A 116 -0.60 -1.07 -0.78
N SER A 117 -0.34 -2.32 -1.15
CA SER A 117 0.41 -3.25 -0.32
C SER A 117 1.81 -2.75 0.03
N THR A 118 2.45 -1.93 -0.83
CA THR A 118 3.74 -1.31 -0.52
C THR A 118 3.65 -0.34 0.65
N THR A 119 2.50 0.30 0.84
CA THR A 119 2.30 1.29 1.93
C THR A 119 2.25 0.63 3.30
N LEU A 120 1.72 -0.59 3.39
CA LEU A 120 1.60 -1.33 4.65
C LEU A 120 2.96 -1.60 5.30
N THR A 121 3.97 -1.87 4.48
CA THR A 121 5.35 -2.09 4.91
C THR A 121 6.16 -0.81 5.09
N LEU A 122 5.85 0.23 4.34
CA LEU A 122 6.65 1.47 4.29
C LEU A 122 5.93 2.62 5.01
N SER A 123 5.10 3.36 4.29
CA SER A 123 4.53 4.62 4.79
C SER A 123 3.52 4.43 5.92
N LEU A 124 2.66 3.41 5.85
CA LEU A 124 1.63 3.11 6.85
C LEU A 124 2.07 2.11 7.93
N SER A 125 3.31 1.63 7.89
CA SER A 125 3.81 0.59 8.81
C SER A 125 3.65 0.94 10.31
N PHE A 126 3.57 2.22 10.66
CA PHE A 126 3.35 2.68 12.02
C PHE A 126 1.94 2.34 12.55
N ILE A 127 0.93 2.25 11.65
CA ILE A 127 -0.46 1.90 12.00
C ILE A 127 -0.52 0.44 12.47
N GLY A 128 0.20 -0.46 11.81
CA GLY A 128 0.24 -1.88 12.16
C GLY A 128 0.80 -2.21 13.55
N LYS A 129 1.46 -1.23 14.19
CA LYS A 129 1.95 -1.38 15.58
C LYS A 129 0.84 -1.40 16.62
N ASN A 130 -0.32 -0.82 16.31
CA ASN A 130 -1.49 -0.79 17.19
C ASN A 130 -2.71 -1.35 16.45
N LYS A 131 -3.14 -2.54 16.85
CA LYS A 131 -4.28 -3.23 16.21
C LYS A 131 -5.59 -2.45 16.34
N LEU A 132 -5.81 -1.71 17.44
CA LEU A 132 -7.01 -0.90 17.63
C LEU A 132 -7.02 0.30 16.67
N VAL A 133 -5.87 0.94 16.45
CA VAL A 133 -5.73 2.02 15.45
C VAL A 133 -5.98 1.46 14.05
N ALA A 134 -5.40 0.31 13.71
CA ALA A 134 -5.65 -0.34 12.43
C ALA A 134 -7.13 -0.72 12.25
N PHE A 135 -7.78 -1.27 13.29
CA PHE A 135 -9.21 -1.57 13.27
C PHE A 135 -10.06 -0.31 13.03
N GLY A 136 -9.82 0.77 13.77
CA GLY A 136 -10.55 2.02 13.63
C GLY A 136 -10.37 2.66 12.25
N LEU A 137 -9.14 2.66 11.72
CA LEU A 137 -8.88 3.17 10.37
C LEU A 137 -9.47 2.26 9.29
N GLY A 138 -9.51 0.96 9.50
CA GLY A 138 -10.24 0.03 8.63
C GLY A 138 -11.73 0.35 8.57
N ALA A 139 -12.34 0.66 9.73
CA ALA A 139 -13.76 1.00 9.83
C ALA A 139 -14.11 2.40 9.26
N THR A 140 -13.15 3.30 9.12
CA THR A 140 -13.42 4.71 8.74
C THR A 140 -12.69 5.14 7.47
N ALA A 141 -11.36 5.02 7.43
CA ALA A 141 -10.56 5.53 6.33
C ALA A 141 -10.75 4.75 5.03
N LEU A 142 -10.92 3.41 5.10
CA LEU A 142 -11.15 2.61 3.90
C LEU A 142 -12.54 2.86 3.29
N PRO A 143 -13.66 2.81 4.05
CA PRO A 143 -14.97 3.21 3.51
C PRO A 143 -14.96 4.62 2.94
N PHE A 144 -14.32 5.57 3.61
CA PHE A 144 -14.16 6.94 3.09
C PHE A 144 -13.42 6.95 1.73
N ASN A 145 -12.36 6.16 1.60
CA ASN A 145 -11.59 6.07 0.35
C ASN A 145 -12.43 5.47 -0.79
N TYR A 146 -13.26 4.43 -0.51
CA TYR A 146 -14.21 3.89 -1.49
C TYR A 146 -15.31 4.91 -1.85
N THR A 147 -15.80 5.70 -0.88
CA THR A 147 -16.75 6.79 -1.15
C THR A 147 -16.15 7.87 -2.06
N VAL A 148 -14.87 8.19 -1.89
CA VAL A 148 -14.16 9.08 -2.82
C VAL A 148 -14.10 8.45 -4.22
N GLY A 149 -13.75 7.17 -4.33
CA GLY A 149 -13.75 6.42 -5.60
C GLY A 149 -15.14 6.42 -6.28
N GLU A 150 -16.20 6.27 -5.49
CA GLU A 150 -17.59 6.34 -5.98
C GLU A 150 -17.92 7.71 -6.55
N ARG A 151 -17.59 8.79 -5.83
CA ARG A 151 -17.79 10.17 -6.31
C ARG A 151 -16.97 10.48 -7.57
N LEU A 152 -15.86 9.82 -7.78
CA LEU A 152 -15.05 9.91 -9.00
C LEU A 152 -15.55 8.96 -10.11
N GLY A 153 -16.64 8.23 -9.87
CA GLY A 153 -17.25 7.32 -10.83
C GLY A 153 -16.47 6.01 -11.06
N ALA A 154 -15.52 5.67 -10.18
CA ALA A 154 -14.72 4.46 -10.31
C ALA A 154 -15.48 3.20 -9.89
N VAL A 155 -16.45 3.33 -8.99
CA VAL A 155 -17.30 2.26 -8.46
C VAL A 155 -18.67 2.87 -8.12
N THR A 156 -19.73 2.05 -8.11
CA THR A 156 -21.04 2.40 -7.55
C THR A 156 -21.37 1.46 -6.41
N PHE A 157 -22.02 1.94 -5.37
CA PHE A 157 -22.44 1.09 -4.26
C PHE A 157 -23.84 0.51 -4.51
N GLY A 158 -24.03 -0.73 -4.09
CA GLY A 158 -25.33 -1.39 -4.13
C GLY A 158 -26.34 -0.75 -3.18
N ASP A 159 -27.63 -0.93 -3.48
CA ASP A 159 -28.73 -0.46 -2.64
C ASP A 159 -29.09 -1.44 -1.53
N PRO A 160 -29.43 -0.97 -0.32
CA PRO A 160 -29.41 0.45 0.12
C PRO A 160 -27.98 0.97 0.36
N TYR A 161 -27.69 2.18 -0.10
CA TYR A 161 -26.37 2.81 -0.04
C TYR A 161 -25.71 2.76 1.35
N LEU A 162 -26.46 3.10 2.40
CA LEU A 162 -25.95 3.08 3.77
C LEU A 162 -25.57 1.67 4.23
N PHE A 163 -26.33 0.66 3.80
CA PHE A 163 -26.02 -0.75 4.09
C PHE A 163 -24.67 -1.13 3.46
N SER A 164 -24.43 -0.76 2.22
CA SER A 164 -23.15 -1.02 1.55
C SER A 164 -21.97 -0.38 2.29
N ILE A 165 -22.08 0.88 2.72
CA ILE A 165 -21.05 1.55 3.53
C ILE A 165 -20.80 0.81 4.86
N LEU A 166 -21.86 0.38 5.56
CA LEU A 166 -21.73 -0.36 6.82
C LEU A 166 -21.06 -1.71 6.63
N VAL A 167 -21.39 -2.44 5.57
CA VAL A 167 -20.72 -3.70 5.22
C VAL A 167 -19.26 -3.48 4.93
N ILE A 168 -18.91 -2.47 4.12
CA ILE A 168 -17.52 -2.10 3.80
C ILE A 168 -16.77 -1.76 5.10
N ALA A 169 -17.36 -0.95 5.98
CA ALA A 169 -16.76 -0.57 7.26
C ALA A 169 -16.50 -1.79 8.15
N LEU A 170 -17.47 -2.70 8.27
CA LEU A 170 -17.36 -3.91 9.08
C LEU A 170 -16.27 -4.84 8.54
N VAL A 171 -16.29 -5.13 7.26
CA VAL A 171 -15.32 -6.02 6.60
C VAL A 171 -13.91 -5.47 6.74
N TRP A 172 -13.70 -4.19 6.45
CA TRP A 172 -12.38 -3.58 6.51
C TRP A 172 -11.89 -3.30 7.94
N SER A 173 -12.77 -3.12 8.92
CA SER A 173 -12.35 -3.01 10.32
C SER A 173 -11.58 -4.25 10.79
N VAL A 174 -12.03 -5.43 10.39
CA VAL A 174 -11.38 -6.71 10.74
C VAL A 174 -10.20 -7.01 9.81
N SER A 175 -10.36 -6.77 8.53
CA SER A 175 -9.38 -7.16 7.51
C SER A 175 -8.14 -6.28 7.53
N PHE A 176 -8.26 -4.99 7.82
CA PHE A 176 -7.13 -4.07 7.76
C PHE A 176 -6.00 -4.41 8.76
N PRO A 177 -6.27 -4.75 10.04
CA PRO A 177 -5.23 -5.28 10.93
C PRO A 177 -4.56 -6.56 10.41
N ILE A 178 -5.31 -7.43 9.72
CA ILE A 178 -4.79 -8.67 9.12
C ILE A 178 -3.80 -8.36 8.01
N LEU A 179 -4.09 -7.36 7.16
CA LEU A 179 -3.17 -6.94 6.10
C LEU A 179 -1.80 -6.53 6.68
N PHE A 180 -1.75 -5.77 7.78
CA PHE A 180 -0.49 -5.43 8.44
C PHE A 180 0.22 -6.67 9.00
N MET A 181 -0.51 -7.62 9.55
CA MET A 181 0.07 -8.85 10.09
C MET A 181 0.76 -9.69 8.98
N VAL A 182 0.10 -9.87 7.84
CA VAL A 182 0.66 -10.66 6.72
C VAL A 182 1.73 -9.91 5.93
N SER A 183 1.77 -8.58 5.99
CA SER A 183 2.82 -7.76 5.40
C SER A 183 4.11 -7.75 6.21
N HIS A 184 4.13 -8.34 7.41
CA HIS A 184 5.31 -8.35 8.26
C HIS A 184 6.41 -9.24 7.68
N GLU A 185 7.66 -8.79 7.76
CA GLU A 185 8.83 -9.46 7.17
C GLU A 185 8.96 -10.94 7.60
N ASN A 186 8.73 -11.22 8.87
CA ASN A 186 8.89 -12.57 9.45
C ASN A 186 7.57 -13.38 9.47
N PHE A 187 6.55 -12.96 8.75
CA PHE A 187 5.25 -13.65 8.78
C PHE A 187 5.37 -15.11 8.33
N ILE A 188 5.99 -15.36 7.19
CA ILE A 188 6.19 -16.72 6.64
C ILE A 188 7.06 -17.60 7.56
N GLU A 189 8.10 -17.02 8.15
CA GLU A 189 8.98 -17.75 9.08
C GLU A 189 8.24 -18.21 10.33
N ARG A 190 7.35 -17.37 10.88
CA ARG A 190 6.50 -17.73 12.02
C ARG A 190 5.51 -18.86 11.71
N LEU A 191 5.07 -19.00 10.47
CA LEU A 191 4.17 -20.09 10.06
C LEU A 191 4.89 -21.44 9.96
N LYS A 192 6.19 -21.45 9.66
CA LYS A 192 7.00 -22.69 9.55
C LYS A 192 7.39 -23.29 10.89
N ILE A 193 7.32 -22.52 11.97
CA ILE A 193 7.73 -22.94 13.33
C ILE A 193 6.55 -23.53 14.13
N ARG A 194 5.33 -23.44 13.60
CA ARG A 194 4.12 -24.05 14.17
C ARG A 194 3.76 -25.36 13.47
#